data_4537aaed27ebcc465aee33f041f64470
#
_entry.id   4537aaed27ebcc465aee33f041f64470
#
_cell.length_a   1.000
_cell.length_b   1.000
_cell.length_c   1.000
_cell.angle_alpha   90.00
_cell.angle_beta   90.00
_cell.angle_gamma   90.00
#
_symmetry.space_group_name_H-M   'P 1'
#
loop_
_entity.id
_entity.type
_entity.pdbx_description
1 polymer ?
#
loop_
_entity_poly.entity_id
_entity_poly.type
_entity_poly.pdbx_seq_one_letter_code
_entity_poly.pdbx_strand_id
1 'polypeptide(L)'
;EAGALLHDIGRSKTHGILHATEGVKIAEELGLPDCIIKIIERHIGAGVPAIDAKKLGLPEKDYIPITLEEKIVCHADSMINNNRQQRIESELERVLLKGHKDYAVRLIKLHKELSEIIGMDVNLV
;
A
#
# COMPACT_ATOMS: atom_id res chain seq x y z
N GLU A 1 -4.94 7.03 -11.83
CA GLU A 1 -6.03 6.10 -12.20
C GLU A 1 -5.48 4.76 -12.69
N ALA A 2 -4.58 4.75 -13.70
CA ALA A 2 -3.98 3.51 -14.20
C ALA A 2 -3.25 2.72 -13.10
N GLY A 3 -2.52 3.42 -12.22
CA GLY A 3 -1.84 2.78 -11.09
C GLY A 3 -2.81 2.10 -10.13
N ALA A 4 -3.95 2.71 -9.85
CA ALA A 4 -4.97 2.11 -9.00
C ALA A 4 -5.55 0.84 -9.61
N LEU A 5 -5.77 0.83 -10.93
CA LEU A 5 -6.27 -0.35 -11.64
C LEU A 5 -5.25 -1.49 -11.71
N LEU A 6 -3.97 -1.16 -11.75
CA LEU A 6 -2.90 -2.13 -11.99
C LEU A 6 -2.11 -2.53 -10.75
N HIS A 7 -2.36 -1.90 -9.57
CA HIS A 7 -1.52 -2.12 -8.39
C HIS A 7 -1.44 -3.59 -7.96
N ASP A 8 -2.51 -4.34 -8.16
CA ASP A 8 -2.61 -5.76 -7.78
C ASP A 8 -2.34 -6.73 -8.92
N ILE A 9 -1.74 -6.28 -10.03
CA ILE A 9 -1.48 -7.14 -11.20
C ILE A 9 -0.66 -8.40 -10.84
N GLY A 10 0.18 -8.31 -9.82
CA GLY A 10 0.99 -9.44 -9.32
C GLY A 10 0.18 -10.58 -8.72
N ARG A 11 -1.09 -10.34 -8.38
CA ARG A 11 -1.98 -11.39 -7.87
C ARG A 11 -2.33 -12.44 -8.90
N SER A 12 -2.03 -12.20 -10.17
CA SER A 12 -2.10 -13.22 -11.22
C SER A 12 -1.05 -14.33 -11.02
N LYS A 13 -0.01 -14.07 -10.23
CA LYS A 13 1.08 -15.01 -9.94
C LYS A 13 1.05 -15.53 -8.51
N THR A 14 0.73 -14.66 -7.53
CA THR A 14 0.71 -15.00 -6.12
C THR A 14 -0.26 -14.10 -5.36
N HIS A 15 -0.89 -14.64 -4.31
CA HIS A 15 -1.78 -13.87 -3.42
C HIS A 15 -1.10 -13.43 -2.12
N GLY A 16 0.15 -13.86 -1.88
CA GLY A 16 0.92 -13.47 -0.71
C GLY A 16 1.57 -12.09 -0.82
N ILE A 17 2.42 -11.78 0.17
CA ILE A 17 3.14 -10.50 0.24
C ILE A 17 3.98 -10.21 -1.01
N LEU A 18 4.40 -11.25 -1.73
CA LEU A 18 5.22 -11.12 -2.94
C LEU A 18 4.44 -10.62 -4.16
N HIS A 19 3.12 -10.41 -4.05
CA HIS A 19 2.34 -9.93 -5.20
C HIS A 19 2.82 -8.56 -5.72
N ALA A 20 3.33 -7.71 -4.85
CA ALA A 20 3.92 -6.44 -5.27
C ALA A 20 5.20 -6.66 -6.10
N THR A 21 6.09 -7.53 -5.65
CA THR A 21 7.33 -7.88 -6.35
C THR A 21 7.03 -8.54 -7.71
N GLU A 22 6.10 -9.48 -7.75
CA GLU A 22 5.67 -10.12 -8.99
C GLU A 22 4.96 -9.12 -9.92
N GLY A 23 4.19 -8.20 -9.36
CA GLY A 23 3.56 -7.12 -10.12
C GLY A 23 4.58 -6.20 -10.79
N VAL A 24 5.65 -5.87 -10.11
CA VAL A 24 6.75 -5.08 -10.68
C VAL A 24 7.37 -5.79 -11.88
N LYS A 25 7.64 -7.09 -11.78
CA LYS A 25 8.18 -7.88 -12.88
C LYS A 25 7.27 -7.86 -14.10
N ILE A 26 5.97 -8.08 -13.88
CA ILE A 26 4.97 -8.04 -14.96
C ILE A 26 4.94 -6.66 -15.62
N ALA A 27 4.94 -5.59 -14.81
CA ALA A 27 4.90 -4.22 -15.30
C ALA A 27 6.14 -3.86 -16.13
N GLU A 28 7.31 -4.30 -15.70
CA GLU A 28 8.56 -4.12 -16.44
C GLU A 28 8.53 -4.86 -17.77
N GLU A 29 8.06 -6.10 -17.80
CA GLU A 29 7.92 -6.89 -19.01
C GLU A 29 6.95 -6.25 -20.02
N LEU A 30 5.88 -5.62 -19.51
CA LEU A 30 4.89 -4.90 -20.34
C LEU A 30 5.36 -3.51 -20.76
N GLY A 31 6.51 -3.06 -20.29
CA GLY A 31 7.02 -1.73 -20.61
C GLY A 31 6.20 -0.59 -20.01
N LEU A 32 5.57 -0.80 -18.85
CA LEU A 32 4.79 0.24 -18.20
C LEU A 32 5.70 1.38 -17.67
N PRO A 33 5.16 2.61 -17.58
CA PRO A 33 5.95 3.75 -17.07
C PRO A 33 6.44 3.51 -15.64
N ASP A 34 7.58 4.09 -15.29
CA ASP A 34 8.18 3.97 -13.96
C ASP A 34 7.22 4.43 -12.84
N CYS A 35 6.44 5.48 -13.07
CA CYS A 35 5.46 5.96 -12.09
C CYS A 35 4.41 4.88 -11.73
N ILE A 36 4.01 4.05 -12.68
CA ILE A 36 3.08 2.94 -12.45
C ILE A 36 3.80 1.80 -11.70
N ILE A 37 5.03 1.49 -12.11
CA ILE A 37 5.85 0.47 -11.45
C ILE A 37 6.05 0.82 -9.96
N LYS A 38 6.32 2.07 -9.65
CA LYS A 38 6.50 2.53 -8.26
C LYS A 38 5.22 2.44 -7.43
N ILE A 39 4.06 2.70 -8.03
CA ILE A 39 2.75 2.51 -7.37
C ILE A 39 2.57 1.03 -7.01
N ILE A 40 2.84 0.12 -7.93
CA ILE A 40 2.74 -1.33 -7.72
C ILE A 40 3.69 -1.78 -6.60
N GLU A 41 4.93 -1.33 -6.66
CA GLU A 41 5.97 -1.72 -5.70
C GLU A 41 5.67 -1.25 -4.27
N ARG A 42 5.06 -0.08 -4.12
CA ARG A 42 4.95 0.63 -2.84
C ARG A 42 3.55 0.66 -2.24
N HIS A 43 2.63 -0.19 -2.72
CA HIS A 43 1.25 -0.14 -2.22
C HIS A 43 0.99 -1.00 -0.98
N ILE A 44 1.90 -1.86 -0.58
CA ILE A 44 1.71 -2.82 0.51
C ILE A 44 1.93 -2.19 1.90
N GLY A 45 1.12 -2.65 2.88
CA GLY A 45 1.35 -2.42 4.30
C GLY A 45 1.47 -0.97 4.76
N ALA A 46 0.79 -0.02 4.10
CA ALA A 46 0.91 1.41 4.37
C ALA A 46 2.36 1.93 4.24
N GLY A 47 3.16 1.25 3.43
CA GLY A 47 4.59 1.49 3.27
C GLY A 47 5.42 0.59 4.19
N VAL A 48 6.37 -0.14 3.62
CA VAL A 48 7.21 -1.09 4.36
C VAL A 48 8.66 -0.65 4.33
N PRO A 49 9.27 -0.31 5.49
CA PRO A 49 10.70 0.02 5.55
C PRO A 49 11.56 -1.21 5.25
N ALA A 50 12.80 -0.98 4.81
CA ALA A 50 13.75 -2.05 4.45
C ALA A 50 13.94 -3.10 5.56
N ILE A 51 14.00 -2.66 6.82
CA ILE A 51 14.19 -3.57 7.95
C ILE A 51 13.00 -4.53 8.11
N ASP A 52 11.79 -4.04 7.89
CA ASP A 52 10.57 -4.85 7.98
C ASP A 52 10.40 -5.70 6.72
N ALA A 53 10.80 -5.19 5.56
CA ALA A 53 10.78 -5.93 4.28
C ALA A 53 11.55 -7.24 4.39
N LYS A 54 12.74 -7.19 4.98
CA LYS A 54 13.57 -8.38 5.20
C LYS A 54 12.84 -9.42 6.06
N LYS A 55 12.19 -8.98 7.14
CA LYS A 55 11.41 -9.87 8.03
C LYS A 55 10.24 -10.51 7.32
N LEU A 56 9.66 -9.83 6.33
CA LEU A 56 8.51 -10.31 5.55
C LEU A 56 8.90 -11.19 4.36
N GLY A 57 10.20 -11.38 4.11
CA GLY A 57 10.67 -12.16 2.97
C GLY A 57 10.73 -11.39 1.66
N LEU A 58 10.62 -10.07 1.70
CA LEU A 58 10.79 -9.20 0.54
C LEU A 58 12.28 -8.86 0.34
N PRO A 59 12.71 -8.50 -0.88
CA PRO A 59 14.03 -7.93 -1.08
C PRO A 59 14.26 -6.74 -0.14
N GLU A 60 15.47 -6.64 0.44
CA GLU A 60 15.80 -5.64 1.45
C GLU A 60 15.97 -4.26 0.83
N LYS A 61 14.88 -3.50 0.79
CA LYS A 61 14.84 -2.09 0.39
C LYS A 61 13.57 -1.45 0.94
N ASP A 62 13.48 -0.13 0.85
CA ASP A 62 12.29 0.61 1.28
C ASP A 62 11.18 0.48 0.23
N TYR A 63 9.97 0.16 0.72
CA TYR A 63 8.72 0.10 -0.05
C TYR A 63 7.76 1.18 0.45
N ILE A 64 8.27 2.38 0.67
CA ILE A 64 7.51 3.50 1.24
C ILE A 64 7.01 4.39 0.10
N PRO A 65 5.69 4.69 0.02
CA PRO A 65 5.18 5.58 -1.00
C PRO A 65 5.77 6.99 -0.86
N ILE A 66 6.18 7.58 -1.96
CA ILE A 66 6.85 8.89 -1.99
C ILE A 66 5.98 9.92 -2.69
N THR A 67 5.48 9.63 -3.89
CA THR A 67 4.63 10.55 -4.63
C THR A 67 3.21 10.57 -4.07
N LEU A 68 2.45 11.61 -4.35
CA LEU A 68 1.06 11.71 -3.93
C LEU A 68 0.22 10.54 -4.47
N GLU A 69 0.42 10.18 -5.73
CA GLU A 69 -0.28 9.07 -6.37
C GLU A 69 0.03 7.74 -5.69
N GLU A 70 1.29 7.48 -5.34
CA GLU A 70 1.70 6.30 -4.59
C GLU A 70 1.03 6.24 -3.23
N LYS A 71 0.97 7.37 -2.52
CA LYS A 71 0.35 7.49 -1.20
C LYS A 71 -1.15 7.25 -1.25
N ILE A 72 -1.83 7.81 -2.26
CA ILE A 72 -3.27 7.64 -2.45
C ILE A 72 -3.61 6.17 -2.67
N VAL A 73 -2.91 5.49 -3.57
CA VAL A 73 -3.16 4.07 -3.86
C VAL A 73 -2.86 3.19 -2.65
N CYS A 74 -1.73 3.43 -1.99
CA CYS A 74 -1.33 2.69 -0.80
C CYS A 74 -2.36 2.83 0.33
N HIS A 75 -2.83 4.04 0.58
CA HIS A 75 -3.85 4.31 1.60
C HIS A 75 -5.19 3.66 1.23
N ALA A 76 -5.65 3.87 -0.01
CA ALA A 76 -6.92 3.33 -0.47
C ALA A 76 -6.95 1.79 -0.38
N ASP A 77 -5.87 1.13 -0.77
CA ASP A 77 -5.75 -0.32 -0.64
C ASP A 77 -5.83 -0.77 0.81
N SER A 78 -5.20 -0.03 1.72
CA SER A 78 -5.24 -0.31 3.16
C SER A 78 -6.64 -0.15 3.76
N MET A 79 -7.52 0.64 3.14
CA MET A 79 -8.90 0.86 3.60
C MET A 79 -9.89 -0.17 3.05
N ILE A 80 -9.45 -1.11 2.25
CA ILE A 80 -10.31 -2.17 1.70
C ILE A 80 -10.08 -3.46 2.48
N ASN A 81 -11.17 -4.02 3.01
CA ASN A 81 -11.15 -5.33 3.68
C ASN A 81 -12.36 -6.13 3.21
N ASN A 82 -12.12 -7.36 2.73
CA ASN A 82 -13.15 -8.24 2.17
C ASN A 82 -14.02 -7.53 1.11
N ASN A 83 -13.37 -6.81 0.19
CA ASN A 83 -14.01 -6.06 -0.90
C ASN A 83 -14.94 -4.93 -0.44
N ARG A 84 -14.77 -4.46 0.79
CA ARG A 84 -15.54 -3.35 1.36
C ARG A 84 -14.61 -2.24 1.83
N GLN A 85 -15.01 -1.01 1.57
CA GLN A 85 -14.32 0.15 2.11
C GLN A 85 -14.56 0.24 3.61
N GLN A 86 -13.48 0.43 4.37
CA GLN A 86 -13.52 0.58 5.83
C GLN A 86 -13.11 1.99 6.23
N ARG A 87 -13.56 2.42 7.40
CA ARG A 87 -13.01 3.61 8.06
C ARG A 87 -11.68 3.23 8.72
N ILE A 88 -10.80 4.21 8.88
CA ILE A 88 -9.49 3.95 9.50
C ILE A 88 -9.63 3.37 10.91
N GLU A 89 -10.63 3.82 11.67
CA GLU A 89 -10.86 3.32 13.04
C GLU A 89 -11.08 1.81 13.05
N SER A 90 -11.89 1.31 12.12
CA SER A 90 -12.17 -0.13 11.99
C SER A 90 -10.91 -0.91 11.59
N GLU A 91 -10.14 -0.39 10.66
CA GLU A 91 -8.89 -1.04 10.24
C GLU A 91 -7.85 -1.06 11.36
N LEU A 92 -7.70 0.05 12.08
CA LEU A 92 -6.79 0.13 13.22
C LEU A 92 -7.18 -0.85 14.33
N GLU A 93 -8.47 -0.96 14.66
CA GLU A 93 -8.94 -1.93 15.63
C GLU A 93 -8.58 -3.35 15.22
N ARG A 94 -8.86 -3.70 13.96
CA ARG A 94 -8.56 -5.03 13.41
C ARG A 94 -7.08 -5.37 13.49
N VAL A 95 -6.20 -4.48 13.06
CA VAL A 95 -4.75 -4.76 13.01
C VAL A 95 -4.11 -4.72 14.39
N LEU A 96 -4.58 -3.88 15.30
CA LEU A 96 -4.10 -3.83 16.68
C LEU A 96 -4.48 -5.09 17.45
N LEU A 97 -5.67 -5.63 17.23
CA LEU A 97 -6.09 -6.92 17.81
C LEU A 97 -5.18 -8.06 17.34
N LYS A 98 -4.62 -7.97 16.16
CA LYS A 98 -3.66 -8.94 15.62
C LYS A 98 -2.21 -8.67 16.03
N GLY A 99 -1.95 -7.60 16.80
CA GLY A 99 -0.62 -7.25 17.26
C GLY A 99 0.25 -6.52 16.25
N HIS A 100 -0.32 -6.01 15.16
CA HIS A 100 0.42 -5.31 14.08
C HIS A 100 0.57 -3.81 14.38
N LYS A 101 1.28 -3.48 15.46
CA LYS A 101 1.45 -2.08 15.93
C LYS A 101 2.21 -1.21 14.92
N ASP A 102 3.26 -1.74 14.31
CA ASP A 102 4.08 -0.97 13.36
C ASP A 102 3.27 -0.58 12.11
N TYR A 103 2.48 -1.51 11.61
CA TYR A 103 1.54 -1.23 10.52
C TYR A 103 0.54 -0.14 10.92
N ALA A 104 -0.04 -0.24 12.11
CA ALA A 104 -1.01 0.74 12.60
C ALA A 104 -0.40 2.16 12.67
N VAL A 105 0.83 2.27 13.14
CA VAL A 105 1.55 3.57 13.19
C VAL A 105 1.77 4.14 11.79
N ARG A 106 2.21 3.32 10.85
CA ARG A 106 2.41 3.75 9.46
C ARG A 106 1.10 4.19 8.80
N LEU A 107 0.02 3.44 9.05
CA LEU A 107 -1.30 3.76 8.51
C LEU A 107 -1.83 5.09 9.05
N ILE A 108 -1.71 5.33 10.34
CA ILE A 108 -2.12 6.60 10.97
C ILE A 108 -1.34 7.76 10.35
N LYS A 109 -0.04 7.62 10.20
CA LYS A 109 0.81 8.65 9.61
C LYS A 109 0.39 8.98 8.18
N LEU A 110 0.17 7.96 7.37
CA LEU A 110 -0.26 8.13 5.98
C LEU A 110 -1.65 8.79 5.90
N HIS A 111 -2.58 8.35 6.74
CA HIS A 111 -3.93 8.92 6.82
C HIS A 111 -3.90 10.41 7.19
N LYS A 112 -3.12 10.78 8.19
CA LYS A 112 -2.96 12.19 8.62
C LYS A 112 -2.35 13.04 7.51
N GLU A 113 -1.31 12.54 6.85
CA GLU A 113 -0.64 13.25 5.77
C GLU A 113 -1.61 13.54 4.61
N LEU A 114 -2.37 12.54 4.17
CA LEU A 114 -3.35 12.71 3.10
C LEU A 114 -4.50 13.65 3.53
N SER A 115 -4.97 13.53 4.77
CA SER A 115 -6.02 14.41 5.31
C SER A 115 -5.57 15.87 5.33
N GLU A 116 -4.33 16.15 5.69
CA GLU A 116 -3.76 17.50 5.65
C GLU A 116 -3.68 18.05 4.24
N ILE A 117 -3.27 17.22 3.26
CA ILE A 117 -3.17 17.62 1.86
C ILE A 117 -4.52 18.03 1.30
N ILE A 118 -5.58 17.29 1.58
CA ILE A 118 -6.93 17.58 1.06
C ILE A 118 -7.71 18.56 1.94
N GLY A 119 -7.23 18.89 3.13
CA GLY A 119 -7.89 19.83 4.05
C GLY A 119 -9.11 19.27 4.77
N MET A 120 -9.30 17.95 4.80
CA MET A 120 -10.40 17.28 5.50
C MET A 120 -10.00 15.85 5.85
N ASP A 121 -10.78 15.20 6.74
CA ASP A 121 -10.54 13.79 7.06
C ASP A 121 -10.78 12.93 5.82
N VAL A 122 -9.76 12.20 5.39
CA VAL A 122 -9.82 11.35 4.20
C VAL A 122 -10.83 10.20 4.33
N ASN A 123 -11.27 9.85 5.55
CA ASN A 123 -12.40 8.94 5.76
C ASN A 123 -13.71 9.41 5.08
N LEU A 124 -13.82 10.70 4.81
CA LEU A 124 -15.04 11.31 4.27
C LEU A 124 -15.07 11.37 2.74
N VAL A 125 -14.03 10.88 2.11
CA VAL A 125 -13.89 10.88 0.64
C VAL A 125 -14.53 9.67 0.01
#